data_05cc9814d07cd6a1f040b92e887f1967
#
_entry.id   05cc9814d07cd6a1f040b92e887f1967
#
_cell.length_a   1.000
_cell.length_b   1.000
_cell.length_c   1.000
_cell.angle_alpha   90.00
_cell.angle_beta   90.00
_cell.angle_gamma   90.00
#
_symmetry.space_group_name_H-M   'P 1'
#
loop_
_entity.id
_entity.type
_entity.pdbx_description
1 polymer ?
#
loop_
_entity_poly.entity_id
_entity_poly.type
_entity_poly.pdbx_seq_one_letter_code
_entity_poly.pdbx_strand_id
1 'polypeptide(L)'
;MHKISPYLFHARATLTLGLPLIGSHVAQFVLHLTDTVMLGWYGVLPLAAGVLGASSFFTIFVLGSGFAKAVMPMVASANSQGDERQVRRVARMGLWLSILFSVLTYPVFWWSGSILLALGQEEEVSALAQQYLRIAGLGMCPALLVMVLKSYLSALERTQVVLWVTVAAVPLNVLLNWALIFGNLGAPELGVAGSAIATVTVQIVSLGLIVLYAALLPALAKYSLFQRFWRPDWPGFRAVFRLGWPMGLTGLAESGLFQASALMMGWIGTTELAAHGIALEITALAFMVHVGLSNAVTVRGGQAYGAADWTSLRQGALTGIALSFGMAMLTVCLFLLAPEALIWPFLNPDDPASATIIVTGTALLACAALFQLADGMQVMALGLLAGVQDTKVPMVLASVSYWLIGIPASYALAFPMGFGPVGLWLGLVVGLAMAAMSLMARFWLRLPKA
;
A
#
# COMPACT_ATOMS: atom_id res chain seq x y z
N MET A 1 -11.12 10.73 40.04
CA MET A 1 -10.90 10.19 38.67
C MET A 1 -10.31 11.31 37.84
N HIS A 2 -9.02 11.26 37.51
CA HIS A 2 -8.42 12.22 36.58
C HIS A 2 -9.14 12.11 35.22
N LYS A 3 -9.80 13.18 34.77
CA LYS A 3 -10.37 13.26 33.42
C LYS A 3 -9.20 13.15 32.43
N ILE A 4 -9.07 12.00 31.78
CA ILE A 4 -8.11 11.83 30.68
C ILE A 4 -8.40 12.91 29.63
N SER A 5 -7.35 13.66 29.22
CA SER A 5 -7.50 14.64 28.14
C SER A 5 -8.14 13.97 26.91
N PRO A 6 -9.13 14.60 26.25
CA PRO A 6 -9.75 14.05 25.04
C PRO A 6 -8.71 13.62 23.98
N TYR A 7 -7.66 14.40 23.81
CA TYR A 7 -6.57 14.08 22.87
C TYR A 7 -5.78 12.82 23.27
N LEU A 8 -5.54 12.60 24.56
CA LEU A 8 -4.87 11.39 25.03
C LEU A 8 -5.74 10.14 24.81
N PHE A 9 -7.06 10.27 25.00
CA PHE A 9 -8.01 9.22 24.66
C PHE A 9 -7.95 8.87 23.17
N HIS A 10 -7.99 9.89 22.29
CA HIS A 10 -7.88 9.69 20.85
C HIS A 10 -6.52 9.10 20.44
N ALA A 11 -5.42 9.55 21.05
CA ALA A 11 -4.09 9.02 20.78
C ALA A 11 -4.00 7.53 21.13
N ARG A 12 -4.43 7.15 22.33
CA ARG A 12 -4.46 5.75 22.77
C ARG A 12 -5.30 4.88 21.84
N ALA A 13 -6.51 5.34 21.49
CA ALA A 13 -7.40 4.60 20.62
C ALA A 13 -6.83 4.46 19.19
N THR A 14 -6.22 5.51 18.63
CA THR A 14 -5.57 5.46 17.32
C THR A 14 -4.36 4.52 17.32
N LEU A 15 -3.54 4.54 18.37
CA LEU A 15 -2.38 3.65 18.50
C LEU A 15 -2.80 2.19 18.72
N THR A 16 -3.85 1.93 19.49
CA THR A 16 -4.37 0.56 19.70
C THR A 16 -4.81 -0.09 18.39
N LEU A 17 -5.42 0.68 17.48
CA LEU A 17 -5.77 0.21 16.14
C LEU A 17 -4.57 0.26 15.19
N GLY A 18 -3.79 1.32 15.26
CA GLY A 18 -2.71 1.61 14.31
C GLY A 18 -1.51 0.69 14.44
N LEU A 19 -1.07 0.37 15.66
CA LEU A 19 0.13 -0.48 15.86
C LEU A 19 0.00 -1.87 15.21
N PRO A 20 -1.12 -2.61 15.36
CA PRO A 20 -1.29 -3.86 14.63
C PRO A 20 -1.37 -3.67 13.11
N LEU A 21 -1.95 -2.57 12.63
CA LEU A 21 -2.02 -2.27 11.21
C LEU A 21 -0.64 -1.92 10.65
N ILE A 22 0.16 -1.14 11.37
CA ILE A 22 1.57 -0.88 11.03
C ILE A 22 2.32 -2.20 10.91
N GLY A 23 2.24 -3.05 11.93
CA GLY A 23 2.89 -4.36 11.92
C GLY A 23 2.44 -5.23 10.73
N SER A 24 1.16 -5.19 10.37
CA SER A 24 0.64 -5.90 9.18
C SER A 24 1.22 -5.36 7.87
N HIS A 25 1.35 -4.03 7.72
CA HIS A 25 1.95 -3.42 6.53
C HIS A 25 3.45 -3.71 6.43
N VAL A 26 4.18 -3.63 7.54
CA VAL A 26 5.60 -4.00 7.59
C VAL A 26 5.79 -5.47 7.25
N ALA A 27 4.99 -6.38 7.82
CA ALA A 27 5.05 -7.81 7.48
C ALA A 27 4.75 -8.06 5.98
N GLN A 28 3.83 -7.31 5.39
CA GLN A 28 3.52 -7.40 3.97
C GLN A 28 4.67 -6.90 3.08
N PHE A 29 5.38 -5.87 3.52
CA PHE A 29 6.60 -5.39 2.86
C PHE A 29 7.72 -6.46 2.93
N VAL A 30 7.90 -7.11 4.09
CA VAL A 30 8.86 -8.22 4.25
C VAL A 30 8.53 -9.40 3.33
N LEU A 31 7.26 -9.74 3.12
CA LEU A 31 6.85 -10.77 2.15
C LEU A 31 7.38 -10.46 0.75
N HIS A 32 7.16 -9.22 0.28
CA HIS A 32 7.64 -8.78 -1.03
C HIS A 32 9.18 -8.83 -1.13
N LEU A 33 9.86 -8.34 -0.09
CA LEU A 33 11.33 -8.38 -0.03
C LEU A 33 11.86 -9.81 -0.07
N THR A 34 11.21 -10.75 0.63
CA THR A 34 11.59 -12.18 0.64
C THR A 34 11.53 -12.79 -0.75
N ASP A 35 10.44 -12.56 -1.49
CA ASP A 35 10.29 -13.06 -2.87
C ASP A 35 11.45 -12.56 -3.77
N THR A 36 11.74 -11.26 -3.68
CA THR A 36 12.80 -10.62 -4.47
C THR A 36 14.20 -11.17 -4.12
N VAL A 37 14.52 -11.29 -2.83
CA VAL A 37 15.82 -11.79 -2.36
C VAL A 37 16.02 -13.25 -2.78
N MET A 38 15.01 -14.08 -2.59
CA MET A 38 15.13 -15.52 -2.91
C MET A 38 15.20 -15.77 -4.42
N LEU A 39 14.51 -14.98 -5.25
CA LEU A 39 14.69 -15.02 -6.71
C LEU A 39 16.08 -14.51 -7.13
N GLY A 40 16.63 -13.54 -6.42
CA GLY A 40 18.00 -13.05 -6.62
C GLY A 40 19.06 -14.11 -6.37
N TRP A 41 18.88 -14.93 -5.33
CA TRP A 41 19.76 -16.08 -5.06
C TRP A 41 19.65 -17.17 -6.13
N TYR A 42 18.50 -17.31 -6.77
CA TYR A 42 18.28 -18.29 -7.82
C TYR A 42 18.94 -17.89 -9.15
N GLY A 43 18.93 -16.60 -9.51
CA GLY A 43 19.63 -16.10 -10.70
C GLY A 43 19.16 -14.72 -11.16
N VAL A 44 20.00 -14.08 -11.98
CA VAL A 44 19.76 -12.70 -12.46
C VAL A 44 18.53 -12.62 -13.38
N LEU A 45 18.42 -13.54 -14.34
CA LEU A 45 17.31 -13.56 -15.29
C LEU A 45 15.95 -13.87 -14.60
N PRO A 46 15.86 -14.90 -13.71
CA PRO A 46 14.66 -15.10 -12.88
C PRO A 46 14.30 -13.92 -12.00
N LEU A 47 15.29 -13.22 -11.41
CA LEU A 47 15.06 -12.01 -10.65
C LEU A 47 14.44 -10.92 -11.52
N ALA A 48 15.01 -10.63 -12.68
CA ALA A 48 14.49 -9.60 -13.60
C ALA A 48 13.05 -9.92 -14.03
N ALA A 49 12.76 -11.15 -14.39
CA ALA A 49 11.42 -11.60 -14.76
C ALA A 49 10.44 -11.53 -13.59
N GLY A 50 10.87 -11.93 -12.38
CA GLY A 50 10.07 -11.87 -11.16
C GLY A 50 9.72 -10.43 -10.77
N VAL A 51 10.71 -9.53 -10.80
CA VAL A 51 10.49 -8.08 -10.52
C VAL A 51 9.54 -7.46 -11.53
N LEU A 52 9.74 -7.73 -12.83
CA LEU A 52 8.84 -7.22 -13.88
C LEU A 52 7.42 -7.77 -13.73
N GLY A 53 7.30 -9.08 -13.43
CA GLY A 53 6.01 -9.71 -13.16
C GLY A 53 5.32 -9.15 -11.92
N ALA A 54 6.04 -9.04 -10.80
CA ALA A 54 5.51 -8.51 -9.56
C ALA A 54 5.06 -7.03 -9.70
N SER A 55 5.83 -6.19 -10.38
CA SER A 55 5.49 -4.79 -10.65
C SER A 55 4.25 -4.66 -11.53
N SER A 56 4.14 -5.50 -12.57
CA SER A 56 2.96 -5.55 -13.44
C SER A 56 1.72 -6.01 -12.68
N PHE A 57 1.85 -7.03 -11.84
CA PHE A 57 0.78 -7.49 -10.96
C PHE A 57 0.34 -6.39 -9.98
N PHE A 58 1.31 -5.74 -9.31
CA PHE A 58 1.05 -4.70 -8.33
C PHE A 58 0.30 -3.50 -8.93
N THR A 59 0.63 -3.10 -10.15
CA THR A 59 -0.04 -2.01 -10.86
C THR A 59 -1.54 -2.28 -11.01
N ILE A 60 -1.92 -3.49 -11.42
CA ILE A 60 -3.32 -3.90 -11.57
C ILE A 60 -3.96 -4.09 -10.19
N PHE A 61 -3.23 -4.68 -9.23
CA PHE A 61 -3.68 -4.88 -7.85
C PHE A 61 -4.04 -3.57 -7.16
N VAL A 62 -3.22 -2.53 -7.30
CA VAL A 62 -3.47 -1.21 -6.69
C VAL A 62 -4.79 -0.63 -7.16
N LEU A 63 -5.13 -0.77 -8.45
CA LEU A 63 -6.41 -0.32 -8.98
C LEU A 63 -7.58 -1.08 -8.35
N GLY A 64 -7.52 -2.41 -8.28
CA GLY A 64 -8.54 -3.26 -7.66
C GLY A 64 -8.63 -3.07 -6.14
N SER A 65 -7.51 -2.76 -5.48
CA SER A 65 -7.44 -2.53 -4.03
C SER A 65 -8.32 -1.37 -3.56
N GLY A 66 -8.63 -0.43 -4.44
CA GLY A 66 -9.54 0.68 -4.14
C GLY A 66 -10.91 0.20 -3.66
N PHE A 67 -11.45 -0.87 -4.23
CA PHE A 67 -12.73 -1.45 -3.80
C PHE A 67 -12.63 -2.04 -2.39
N ALA A 68 -11.53 -2.69 -2.07
CA ALA A 68 -11.27 -3.22 -0.73
C ALA A 68 -11.08 -2.11 0.30
N LYS A 69 -10.35 -1.04 -0.06
CA LYS A 69 -10.14 0.14 0.80
C LYS A 69 -11.45 0.87 1.11
N ALA A 70 -12.39 0.95 0.15
CA ALA A 70 -13.69 1.60 0.34
C ALA A 70 -14.56 0.92 1.40
N VAL A 71 -14.38 -0.39 1.61
CA VAL A 71 -15.11 -1.16 2.63
C VAL A 71 -14.83 -0.63 4.04
N MET A 72 -13.60 -0.23 4.33
CA MET A 72 -13.18 0.17 5.68
C MET A 72 -13.99 1.37 6.23
N PRO A 73 -14.03 2.54 5.58
CA PRO A 73 -14.80 3.69 6.10
C PRO A 73 -16.30 3.46 6.07
N MET A 74 -16.82 2.73 5.07
CA MET A 74 -18.25 2.46 4.97
C MET A 74 -18.72 1.52 6.07
N VAL A 75 -17.97 0.47 6.38
CA VAL A 75 -18.28 -0.47 7.48
C VAL A 75 -18.11 0.25 8.82
N ALA A 76 -17.07 1.06 9.02
CA ALA A 76 -16.86 1.82 10.24
C ALA A 76 -18.03 2.77 10.52
N SER A 77 -18.51 3.48 9.50
CA SER A 77 -19.68 4.36 9.60
C SER A 77 -20.96 3.59 9.90
N ALA A 78 -21.23 2.49 9.20
CA ALA A 78 -22.43 1.68 9.44
C ALA A 78 -22.42 1.03 10.84
N ASN A 79 -21.26 0.57 11.30
CA ASN A 79 -21.10 -0.01 12.62
C ASN A 79 -21.38 0.99 13.75
N SER A 80 -20.92 2.25 13.60
CA SER A 80 -21.21 3.30 14.60
C SER A 80 -22.68 3.69 14.67
N GLN A 81 -23.44 3.48 13.58
CA GLN A 81 -24.89 3.67 13.52
C GLN A 81 -25.67 2.45 14.05
N GLY A 82 -25.01 1.35 14.37
CA GLY A 82 -25.64 0.08 14.75
C GLY A 82 -26.34 -0.65 13.58
N ASP A 83 -26.07 -0.24 12.32
CA ASP A 83 -26.69 -0.87 11.14
C ASP A 83 -25.90 -2.12 10.69
N GLU A 84 -26.17 -3.25 11.37
CA GLU A 84 -25.55 -4.54 11.05
C GLU A 84 -25.88 -5.01 9.62
N ARG A 85 -27.05 -4.62 9.09
CA ARG A 85 -27.44 -4.96 7.73
C ARG A 85 -26.56 -4.25 6.71
N GLN A 86 -26.27 -2.97 6.93
CA GLN A 86 -25.43 -2.16 6.05
C GLN A 86 -23.96 -2.64 6.12
N VAL A 87 -23.45 -2.96 7.31
CA VAL A 87 -22.12 -3.58 7.49
C VAL A 87 -21.98 -4.82 6.59
N ARG A 88 -22.94 -5.73 6.66
CA ARG A 88 -22.96 -6.94 5.82
C ARG A 88 -23.04 -6.64 4.33
N ARG A 89 -23.91 -5.71 3.92
CA ARG A 89 -24.09 -5.33 2.51
C ARG A 89 -22.82 -4.79 1.91
N VAL A 90 -22.16 -3.84 2.59
CA VAL A 90 -20.91 -3.22 2.13
C VAL A 90 -19.80 -4.25 2.00
N ALA A 91 -19.57 -5.07 3.04
CA ALA A 91 -18.52 -6.07 3.01
C ALA A 91 -18.74 -7.10 1.87
N ARG A 92 -19.97 -7.60 1.69
CA ARG A 92 -20.30 -8.52 0.58
C ARG A 92 -20.10 -7.91 -0.79
N MET A 93 -20.51 -6.66 -0.99
CA MET A 93 -20.33 -5.99 -2.28
C MET A 93 -18.88 -5.68 -2.57
N GLY A 94 -18.06 -5.43 -1.54
CA GLY A 94 -16.60 -5.36 -1.68
C GLY A 94 -16.00 -6.68 -2.17
N LEU A 95 -16.45 -7.82 -1.61
CA LEU A 95 -16.02 -9.15 -2.07
C LEU A 95 -16.46 -9.42 -3.52
N TRP A 96 -17.70 -9.08 -3.88
CA TRP A 96 -18.21 -9.24 -5.26
C TRP A 96 -17.42 -8.40 -6.27
N LEU A 97 -17.15 -7.12 -5.95
CA LEU A 97 -16.35 -6.25 -6.81
C LEU A 97 -14.93 -6.79 -7.00
N SER A 98 -14.33 -7.31 -5.92
CA SER A 98 -12.99 -7.91 -5.98
C SER A 98 -12.95 -9.17 -6.86
N ILE A 99 -13.97 -10.03 -6.77
CA ILE A 99 -14.07 -11.22 -7.63
C ILE A 99 -14.25 -10.78 -9.10
N LEU A 100 -15.20 -9.86 -9.36
CA LEU A 100 -15.47 -9.38 -10.70
C LEU A 100 -14.24 -8.73 -11.33
N PHE A 101 -13.54 -7.86 -10.58
CA PHE A 101 -12.32 -7.21 -11.03
C PHE A 101 -11.24 -8.23 -11.36
N SER A 102 -11.04 -9.24 -10.51
CA SER A 102 -10.04 -10.29 -10.73
C SER A 102 -10.34 -11.10 -12.00
N VAL A 103 -11.59 -11.44 -12.24
CA VAL A 103 -12.01 -12.15 -13.46
C VAL A 103 -11.79 -11.30 -14.70
N LEU A 104 -12.15 -10.00 -14.65
CA LEU A 104 -12.01 -9.08 -15.78
C LEU A 104 -10.55 -8.77 -16.11
N THR A 105 -9.66 -8.78 -15.12
CA THR A 105 -8.22 -8.47 -15.32
C THR A 105 -7.39 -9.71 -15.65
N TYR A 106 -7.90 -10.92 -15.40
CA TYR A 106 -7.15 -12.16 -15.68
C TYR A 106 -6.66 -12.30 -17.12
N PRO A 107 -7.42 -11.94 -18.18
CA PRO A 107 -6.92 -11.95 -19.55
C PRO A 107 -5.64 -11.12 -19.75
N VAL A 108 -5.47 -10.01 -19.04
CA VAL A 108 -4.26 -9.18 -19.11
C VAL A 108 -3.03 -9.98 -18.65
N PHE A 109 -3.19 -10.76 -17.57
CA PHE A 109 -2.11 -11.63 -17.08
C PHE A 109 -1.85 -12.80 -18.02
N TRP A 110 -2.88 -13.35 -18.63
CA TRP A 110 -2.76 -14.47 -19.56
C TRP A 110 -1.95 -14.12 -20.81
N TRP A 111 -2.17 -12.93 -21.38
CA TRP A 111 -1.46 -12.41 -22.57
C TRP A 111 -0.34 -11.43 -22.23
N SER A 112 0.13 -11.42 -20.99
CA SER A 112 1.14 -10.45 -20.51
C SER A 112 2.44 -10.48 -21.32
N GLY A 113 2.89 -11.65 -21.81
CA GLY A 113 4.10 -11.75 -22.64
C GLY A 113 4.02 -10.89 -23.90
N SER A 114 2.91 -10.96 -24.64
CA SER A 114 2.71 -10.13 -25.83
C SER A 114 2.66 -8.63 -25.50
N ILE A 115 2.08 -8.29 -24.35
CA ILE A 115 2.03 -6.90 -23.85
C ILE A 115 3.44 -6.40 -23.50
N LEU A 116 4.22 -7.19 -22.79
CA LEU A 116 5.59 -6.85 -22.38
C LEU A 116 6.52 -6.71 -23.58
N LEU A 117 6.41 -7.60 -24.57
CA LEU A 117 7.13 -7.49 -25.85
C LEU A 117 6.77 -6.20 -26.59
N ALA A 118 5.48 -5.85 -26.66
CA ALA A 118 5.02 -4.62 -27.30
C ALA A 118 5.52 -3.35 -26.54
N LEU A 119 5.83 -3.48 -25.26
CA LEU A 119 6.45 -2.43 -24.42
C LEU A 119 7.98 -2.41 -24.53
N GLY A 120 8.58 -3.26 -25.39
CA GLY A 120 10.03 -3.26 -25.66
C GLY A 120 10.87 -4.08 -24.69
N GLN A 121 10.25 -5.00 -23.92
CA GLN A 121 10.99 -5.91 -23.06
C GLN A 121 11.63 -7.04 -23.87
N GLU A 122 12.75 -7.58 -23.38
CA GLU A 122 13.43 -8.72 -24.00
C GLU A 122 12.53 -9.97 -24.03
N GLU A 123 12.65 -10.79 -25.08
CA GLU A 123 11.79 -11.95 -25.30
C GLU A 123 11.89 -12.97 -24.16
N GLU A 124 13.11 -13.26 -23.69
CA GLU A 124 13.36 -14.26 -22.66
C GLU A 124 12.81 -13.82 -21.30
N VAL A 125 13.01 -12.55 -20.93
CA VAL A 125 12.44 -11.93 -19.71
C VAL A 125 10.93 -11.90 -19.78
N SER A 126 10.37 -11.54 -20.94
CA SER A 126 8.93 -11.47 -21.15
C SER A 126 8.24 -12.83 -21.05
N ALA A 127 8.89 -13.89 -21.56
CA ALA A 127 8.38 -15.26 -21.46
C ALA A 127 8.33 -15.76 -20.01
N LEU A 128 9.39 -15.55 -19.23
CA LEU A 128 9.44 -15.90 -17.81
C LEU A 128 8.47 -15.04 -16.98
N ALA A 129 8.40 -13.75 -17.25
CA ALA A 129 7.44 -12.86 -16.58
C ALA A 129 5.99 -13.26 -16.88
N GLN A 130 5.68 -13.72 -18.12
CA GLN A 130 4.37 -14.26 -18.46
C GLN A 130 4.06 -15.54 -17.67
N GLN A 131 5.03 -16.44 -17.53
CA GLN A 131 4.86 -17.65 -16.74
C GLN A 131 4.52 -17.30 -15.28
N TYR A 132 5.23 -16.33 -14.69
CA TYR A 132 4.93 -15.79 -13.37
C TYR A 132 3.52 -15.20 -13.30
N LEU A 133 3.16 -14.31 -14.24
CA LEU A 133 1.92 -13.56 -14.22
C LEU A 133 0.68 -14.42 -14.46
N ARG A 134 0.78 -15.47 -15.26
CA ARG A 134 -0.32 -16.44 -15.44
C ARG A 134 -0.71 -17.12 -14.13
N ILE A 135 0.29 -17.45 -13.31
CA ILE A 135 0.08 -18.06 -11.99
C ILE A 135 -0.34 -16.98 -10.98
N ALA A 136 0.42 -15.91 -10.87
CA ALA A 136 0.14 -14.81 -9.95
C ALA A 136 -1.23 -14.17 -10.19
N GLY A 137 -1.70 -14.10 -11.45
CA GLY A 137 -3.02 -13.62 -11.81
C GLY A 137 -4.16 -14.40 -11.16
N LEU A 138 -4.00 -15.71 -10.94
CA LEU A 138 -4.95 -16.50 -10.15
C LEU A 138 -4.98 -16.05 -8.68
N GLY A 139 -3.85 -15.55 -8.18
CA GLY A 139 -3.71 -14.98 -6.84
C GLY A 139 -4.37 -13.61 -6.67
N MET A 140 -4.76 -12.93 -7.76
CA MET A 140 -5.42 -11.61 -7.68
C MET A 140 -6.73 -11.70 -6.88
N CYS A 141 -7.54 -12.71 -7.13
CA CYS A 141 -8.81 -12.91 -6.43
C CYS A 141 -8.60 -13.12 -4.91
N PRO A 142 -7.84 -14.11 -4.44
CA PRO A 142 -7.61 -14.28 -3.00
C PRO A 142 -6.92 -13.08 -2.36
N ALA A 143 -5.99 -12.40 -3.05
CA ALA A 143 -5.33 -11.21 -2.52
C ALA A 143 -6.31 -10.05 -2.27
N LEU A 144 -7.18 -9.75 -3.22
CA LEU A 144 -8.21 -8.72 -3.04
C LEU A 144 -9.26 -9.11 -2.01
N LEU A 145 -9.67 -10.39 -1.94
CA LEU A 145 -10.61 -10.88 -0.92
C LEU A 145 -10.01 -10.78 0.48
N VAL A 146 -8.74 -11.13 0.65
CA VAL A 146 -7.98 -10.91 1.90
C VAL A 146 -8.01 -9.45 2.29
N MET A 147 -7.78 -8.54 1.33
CA MET A 147 -7.75 -7.10 1.60
C MET A 147 -9.14 -6.57 1.99
N VAL A 148 -10.23 -7.04 1.36
CA VAL A 148 -11.61 -6.69 1.75
C VAL A 148 -11.89 -7.13 3.18
N LEU A 149 -11.56 -8.38 3.53
CA LEU A 149 -11.79 -8.92 4.86
C LEU A 149 -10.91 -8.25 5.92
N LYS A 150 -9.66 -7.90 5.60
CA LYS A 150 -8.80 -7.08 6.47
C LYS A 150 -9.43 -5.70 6.71
N SER A 151 -9.96 -5.05 5.68
CA SER A 151 -10.67 -3.76 5.79
C SER A 151 -11.93 -3.87 6.65
N TYR A 152 -12.71 -4.93 6.46
CA TYR A 152 -13.89 -5.24 7.27
C TYR A 152 -13.54 -5.46 8.75
N LEU A 153 -12.54 -6.30 9.04
CA LEU A 153 -12.11 -6.58 10.41
C LEU A 153 -11.50 -5.35 11.09
N SER A 154 -10.72 -4.57 10.36
CA SER A 154 -10.15 -3.31 10.87
C SER A 154 -11.22 -2.29 11.23
N ALA A 155 -12.27 -2.16 10.40
CA ALA A 155 -13.42 -1.31 10.67
C ALA A 155 -14.22 -1.72 11.91
N LEU A 156 -14.19 -3.02 12.26
CA LEU A 156 -14.78 -3.59 13.48
C LEU A 156 -13.77 -3.67 14.64
N GLU A 157 -12.64 -2.96 14.55
CA GLU A 157 -11.58 -2.88 15.58
C GLU A 157 -10.90 -4.23 15.89
N ARG A 158 -10.94 -5.20 14.95
CA ARG A 158 -10.29 -6.51 15.07
C ARG A 158 -8.95 -6.55 14.34
N THR A 159 -8.09 -5.55 14.60
CA THR A 159 -6.81 -5.38 13.91
C THR A 159 -5.74 -6.41 14.30
N GLN A 160 -5.84 -7.01 15.48
CA GLN A 160 -4.88 -8.03 15.95
C GLN A 160 -4.85 -9.27 15.05
N VAL A 161 -6.02 -9.75 14.60
CA VAL A 161 -6.04 -10.90 13.68
C VAL A 161 -5.45 -10.56 12.32
N VAL A 162 -5.64 -9.32 11.86
CA VAL A 162 -5.04 -8.82 10.62
C VAL A 162 -3.50 -8.88 10.72
N LEU A 163 -2.95 -8.45 11.86
CA LEU A 163 -1.52 -8.55 12.14
C LEU A 163 -1.05 -10.01 12.13
N TRP A 164 -1.64 -10.86 12.95
CA TRP A 164 -1.14 -12.23 13.16
C TRP A 164 -1.24 -13.09 11.90
N VAL A 165 -2.30 -12.94 11.10
CA VAL A 165 -2.41 -13.64 9.81
C VAL A 165 -1.30 -13.19 8.87
N THR A 166 -0.98 -11.89 8.82
CA THR A 166 0.08 -11.39 7.94
C THR A 166 1.48 -11.78 8.44
N VAL A 167 1.71 -11.75 9.75
CA VAL A 167 2.99 -12.21 10.34
C VAL A 167 3.20 -13.71 10.12
N ALA A 168 2.16 -14.53 10.28
CA ALA A 168 2.24 -15.97 10.02
C ALA A 168 2.46 -16.29 8.53
N ALA A 169 2.03 -15.40 7.63
CA ALA A 169 2.26 -15.55 6.19
C ALA A 169 3.75 -15.45 5.82
N VAL A 170 4.56 -14.69 6.60
CA VAL A 170 6.00 -14.51 6.30
C VAL A 170 6.78 -15.83 6.36
N PRO A 171 6.83 -16.59 7.46
CA PRO A 171 7.55 -17.85 7.50
C PRO A 171 6.96 -18.89 6.54
N LEU A 172 5.66 -18.88 6.29
CA LEU A 172 5.04 -19.75 5.29
C LEU A 172 5.56 -19.41 3.88
N ASN A 173 5.65 -18.14 3.53
CA ASN A 173 6.18 -17.69 2.25
C ASN A 173 7.66 -18.08 2.08
N VAL A 174 8.50 -17.85 3.11
CA VAL A 174 9.91 -18.27 3.10
C VAL A 174 10.02 -19.78 2.84
N LEU A 175 9.24 -20.59 3.56
CA LEU A 175 9.27 -22.04 3.44
C LEU A 175 8.83 -22.50 2.05
N LEU A 176 7.73 -21.94 1.52
CA LEU A 176 7.23 -22.30 0.19
C LEU A 176 8.17 -21.84 -0.93
N ASN A 177 8.74 -20.64 -0.82
CA ASN A 177 9.74 -20.17 -1.77
C ASN A 177 10.99 -21.08 -1.74
N TRP A 178 11.48 -21.44 -0.56
CA TRP A 178 12.64 -22.34 -0.44
C TRP A 178 12.36 -23.72 -1.02
N ALA A 179 11.16 -24.25 -0.84
CA ALA A 179 10.75 -25.53 -1.40
C ALA A 179 10.57 -25.47 -2.93
N LEU A 180 9.84 -24.45 -3.44
CA LEU A 180 9.38 -24.44 -4.83
C LEU A 180 10.33 -23.73 -5.79
N ILE A 181 11.09 -22.71 -5.34
CA ILE A 181 12.10 -22.07 -6.19
C ILE A 181 13.28 -23.01 -6.40
N PHE A 182 13.78 -23.62 -5.31
CA PHE A 182 15.04 -24.40 -5.31
C PHE A 182 14.85 -25.93 -5.38
N GLY A 183 13.60 -26.41 -5.37
CA GLY A 183 13.32 -27.85 -5.44
C GLY A 183 13.64 -28.61 -4.16
N ASN A 184 13.58 -27.96 -2.99
CA ASN A 184 13.85 -28.61 -1.71
C ASN A 184 12.62 -29.37 -1.16
N LEU A 185 12.81 -30.20 -0.14
CA LEU A 185 11.74 -30.98 0.50
C LEU A 185 11.04 -31.99 -0.45
N GLY A 186 11.69 -32.38 -1.55
CA GLY A 186 11.11 -33.28 -2.56
C GLY A 186 10.10 -32.56 -3.52
N ALA A 187 10.00 -31.23 -3.45
CA ALA A 187 9.25 -30.46 -4.43
C ALA A 187 10.06 -30.32 -5.74
N PRO A 188 9.38 -30.15 -6.88
CA PRO A 188 10.09 -29.85 -8.13
C PRO A 188 10.70 -28.44 -8.08
N GLU A 189 11.88 -28.29 -8.69
CA GLU A 189 12.50 -26.99 -8.90
C GLU A 189 11.75 -26.21 -9.99
N LEU A 190 11.05 -25.14 -9.61
CA LEU A 190 10.15 -24.38 -10.48
C LEU A 190 10.65 -22.96 -10.75
N GLY A 191 11.70 -22.49 -10.07
CA GLY A 191 12.27 -21.16 -10.26
C GLY A 191 11.22 -20.06 -10.09
N VAL A 192 11.07 -19.21 -11.11
CA VAL A 192 10.13 -18.07 -11.10
C VAL A 192 8.67 -18.51 -10.91
N ALA A 193 8.26 -19.62 -11.51
CA ALA A 193 6.91 -20.18 -11.33
C ALA A 193 6.71 -20.64 -9.87
N GLY A 194 7.75 -21.16 -9.23
CA GLY A 194 7.75 -21.56 -7.82
C GLY A 194 7.43 -20.38 -6.89
N SER A 195 8.04 -19.21 -7.12
CA SER A 195 7.74 -17.98 -6.38
C SER A 195 6.28 -17.54 -6.55
N ALA A 196 5.75 -17.59 -7.78
CA ALA A 196 4.36 -17.25 -8.03
C ALA A 196 3.40 -18.21 -7.30
N ILE A 197 3.65 -19.52 -7.34
CA ILE A 197 2.85 -20.54 -6.63
C ILE A 197 2.92 -20.31 -5.12
N ALA A 198 4.10 -20.03 -4.57
CA ALA A 198 4.28 -19.74 -3.15
C ALA A 198 3.41 -18.56 -2.72
N THR A 199 3.49 -17.46 -3.45
CA THR A 199 2.71 -16.23 -3.16
C THR A 199 1.21 -16.49 -3.25
N VAL A 200 0.73 -17.18 -4.30
CA VAL A 200 -0.71 -17.53 -4.44
C VAL A 200 -1.16 -18.44 -3.29
N THR A 201 -0.36 -19.42 -2.92
CA THR A 201 -0.66 -20.33 -1.81
C THR A 201 -0.78 -19.58 -0.49
N VAL A 202 0.15 -18.65 -0.21
CA VAL A 202 0.11 -17.78 0.98
C VAL A 202 -1.16 -16.94 0.99
N GLN A 203 -1.59 -16.38 -0.15
CA GLN A 203 -2.84 -15.62 -0.22
C GLN A 203 -4.07 -16.50 0.02
N ILE A 204 -4.11 -17.73 -0.50
CA ILE A 204 -5.22 -18.68 -0.28
C ILE A 204 -5.27 -19.09 1.20
N VAL A 205 -4.14 -19.42 1.81
CA VAL A 205 -4.07 -19.78 3.23
C VAL A 205 -4.50 -18.59 4.10
N SER A 206 -4.02 -17.39 3.81
CA SER A 206 -4.42 -16.16 4.52
C SER A 206 -5.91 -15.91 4.40
N LEU A 207 -6.49 -16.09 3.20
CA LEU A 207 -7.92 -15.99 2.98
C LEU A 207 -8.68 -17.00 3.83
N GLY A 208 -8.27 -18.27 3.82
CA GLY A 208 -8.87 -19.34 4.61
C GLY A 208 -8.88 -19.02 6.11
N LEU A 209 -7.74 -18.55 6.64
CA LEU A 209 -7.62 -18.19 8.06
C LEU A 209 -8.54 -17.01 8.43
N ILE A 210 -8.61 -15.98 7.61
CA ILE A 210 -9.45 -14.80 7.86
C ILE A 210 -10.94 -15.16 7.73
N VAL A 211 -11.32 -15.96 6.73
CA VAL A 211 -12.70 -16.46 6.56
C VAL A 211 -13.11 -17.31 7.75
N LEU A 212 -12.26 -18.24 8.17
CA LEU A 212 -12.50 -19.08 9.33
C LEU A 212 -12.68 -18.25 10.60
N TYR A 213 -11.81 -17.27 10.83
CA TYR A 213 -11.94 -16.33 11.94
C TYR A 213 -13.26 -15.56 11.88
N ALA A 214 -13.62 -14.99 10.72
CA ALA A 214 -14.84 -14.21 10.53
C ALA A 214 -16.11 -15.06 10.68
N ALA A 215 -16.05 -16.36 10.34
CA ALA A 215 -17.18 -17.27 10.44
C ALA A 215 -17.38 -17.85 11.85
N LEU A 216 -16.29 -18.14 12.57
CA LEU A 216 -16.33 -18.82 13.86
C LEU A 216 -16.44 -17.88 15.07
N LEU A 217 -16.05 -16.59 14.94
CA LEU A 217 -16.08 -15.68 16.06
C LEU A 217 -17.51 -15.26 16.41
N PRO A 218 -18.03 -15.61 17.63
CA PRO A 218 -19.42 -15.30 18.01
C PRO A 218 -19.75 -13.79 17.92
N ALA A 219 -18.76 -12.92 18.21
CA ALA A 219 -18.93 -11.48 18.13
C ALA A 219 -19.23 -10.98 16.70
N LEU A 220 -18.85 -11.74 15.66
CA LEU A 220 -19.10 -11.41 14.26
C LEU A 220 -20.34 -12.14 13.69
N ALA A 221 -20.87 -13.14 14.41
CA ALA A 221 -22.04 -13.92 13.97
C ALA A 221 -23.26 -13.03 13.67
N LYS A 222 -23.44 -11.94 14.43
CA LYS A 222 -24.54 -10.97 14.22
C LYS A 222 -24.55 -10.36 12.81
N TYR A 223 -23.40 -10.17 12.19
CA TYR A 223 -23.31 -9.61 10.84
C TYR A 223 -23.67 -10.63 9.75
N SER A 224 -23.60 -11.94 10.02
CA SER A 224 -23.94 -13.03 9.08
C SER A 224 -23.34 -12.81 7.69
N LEU A 225 -22.01 -12.51 7.61
CA LEU A 225 -21.34 -12.03 6.41
C LEU A 225 -21.55 -12.93 5.19
N PHE A 226 -21.44 -14.25 5.36
CA PHE A 226 -21.52 -15.23 4.28
C PHE A 226 -22.94 -15.73 4.02
N GLN A 227 -23.94 -15.34 4.82
CA GLN A 227 -25.32 -15.80 4.65
C GLN A 227 -25.95 -15.19 3.40
N ARG A 228 -26.43 -16.02 2.48
CA ARG A 228 -27.03 -15.60 1.19
C ARG A 228 -26.08 -14.75 0.35
N PHE A 229 -24.80 -15.14 0.31
CA PHE A 229 -23.72 -14.43 -0.39
C PHE A 229 -24.02 -14.18 -1.87
N TRP A 230 -24.73 -15.09 -2.55
CA TRP A 230 -25.08 -15.04 -3.97
C TRP A 230 -26.18 -14.02 -4.34
N ARG A 231 -26.86 -13.41 -3.36
CA ARG A 231 -27.90 -12.41 -3.66
C ARG A 231 -27.26 -11.07 -4.08
N PRO A 232 -27.54 -10.60 -5.33
CA PRO A 232 -27.03 -9.31 -5.77
C PRO A 232 -27.68 -8.16 -5.00
N ASP A 233 -26.89 -7.14 -4.70
CA ASP A 233 -27.33 -5.88 -4.10
C ASP A 233 -26.76 -4.72 -4.93
N TRP A 234 -27.44 -4.39 -6.02
CA TRP A 234 -26.97 -3.39 -6.97
C TRP A 234 -26.78 -1.99 -6.37
N PRO A 235 -27.65 -1.50 -5.46
CA PRO A 235 -27.39 -0.23 -4.78
C PRO A 235 -26.12 -0.25 -3.93
N GLY A 236 -25.92 -1.31 -3.13
CA GLY A 236 -24.71 -1.51 -2.35
C GLY A 236 -23.46 -1.65 -3.23
N PHE A 237 -23.55 -2.44 -4.31
CA PHE A 237 -22.48 -2.59 -5.30
C PHE A 237 -22.05 -1.25 -5.89
N ARG A 238 -23.03 -0.43 -6.35
CA ARG A 238 -22.76 0.90 -6.91
C ARG A 238 -22.16 1.84 -5.86
N ALA A 239 -22.58 1.75 -4.60
CA ALA A 239 -22.04 2.58 -3.53
C ALA A 239 -20.56 2.28 -3.26
N VAL A 240 -20.18 0.99 -3.13
CA VAL A 240 -18.79 0.57 -2.94
C VAL A 240 -17.96 0.90 -4.18
N PHE A 241 -18.48 0.64 -5.39
CA PHE A 241 -17.80 1.00 -6.63
C PHE A 241 -17.52 2.51 -6.72
N ARG A 242 -18.54 3.34 -6.44
CA ARG A 242 -18.43 4.81 -6.52
C ARG A 242 -17.40 5.39 -5.56
N LEU A 243 -17.21 4.77 -4.40
CA LEU A 243 -16.21 5.18 -3.42
C LEU A 243 -14.84 4.60 -3.75
N GLY A 244 -14.78 3.36 -4.23
CA GLY A 244 -13.54 2.58 -4.37
C GLY A 244 -12.75 2.90 -5.63
N TRP A 245 -13.40 3.09 -6.79
CA TRP A 245 -12.65 3.33 -8.03
C TRP A 245 -11.77 4.59 -7.98
N PRO A 246 -12.19 5.73 -7.34
CA PRO A 246 -11.30 6.87 -7.19
C PRO A 246 -10.11 6.56 -6.27
N MET A 247 -10.31 5.73 -5.22
CA MET A 247 -9.22 5.31 -4.33
C MET A 247 -8.19 4.45 -5.09
N GLY A 248 -8.66 3.57 -5.98
CA GLY A 248 -7.78 2.78 -6.85
C GLY A 248 -6.99 3.64 -7.82
N LEU A 249 -7.64 4.62 -8.46
CA LEU A 249 -6.97 5.55 -9.37
C LEU A 249 -5.98 6.48 -8.64
N THR A 250 -6.27 6.91 -7.42
CA THR A 250 -5.32 7.67 -6.60
C THR A 250 -4.05 6.85 -6.36
N GLY A 251 -4.20 5.59 -5.95
CA GLY A 251 -3.05 4.70 -5.76
C GLY A 251 -2.28 4.41 -7.06
N LEU A 252 -2.99 4.26 -8.18
CA LEU A 252 -2.35 4.08 -9.50
C LEU A 252 -1.57 5.34 -9.91
N ALA A 253 -2.13 6.53 -9.70
CA ALA A 253 -1.46 7.80 -9.99
C ALA A 253 -0.19 7.98 -9.13
N GLU A 254 -0.25 7.60 -7.86
CA GLU A 254 0.89 7.62 -6.94
C GLU A 254 1.97 6.61 -7.34
N SER A 255 1.60 5.36 -7.61
CA SER A 255 2.54 4.34 -8.09
C SER A 255 3.20 4.77 -9.40
N GLY A 256 2.44 5.38 -10.31
CA GLY A 256 2.95 5.91 -11.56
C GLY A 256 3.94 7.05 -11.38
N LEU A 257 3.77 7.91 -10.35
CA LEU A 257 4.73 8.95 -10.00
C LEU A 257 6.10 8.34 -9.67
N PHE A 258 6.13 7.27 -8.84
CA PHE A 258 7.38 6.60 -8.48
C PHE A 258 8.01 5.86 -9.66
N GLN A 259 7.21 5.22 -10.52
CA GLN A 259 7.73 4.59 -11.73
C GLN A 259 8.35 5.61 -12.69
N ALA A 260 7.69 6.76 -12.89
CA ALA A 260 8.22 7.85 -13.70
C ALA A 260 9.51 8.44 -13.11
N SER A 261 9.60 8.55 -11.78
CA SER A 261 10.81 9.03 -11.11
C SER A 261 12.00 8.08 -11.31
N ALA A 262 11.76 6.77 -11.22
CA ALA A 262 12.79 5.76 -11.47
C ALA A 262 13.27 5.79 -12.93
N LEU A 263 12.35 5.98 -13.89
CA LEU A 263 12.70 6.14 -15.31
C LEU A 263 13.57 7.37 -15.53
N MET A 264 13.18 8.52 -14.98
CA MET A 264 13.96 9.76 -15.08
C MET A 264 15.33 9.63 -14.40
N MET A 265 15.42 8.92 -13.28
CA MET A 265 16.69 8.66 -12.60
C MET A 265 17.60 7.79 -13.47
N GLY A 266 17.05 6.82 -14.18
CA GLY A 266 17.79 6.01 -15.16
C GLY A 266 18.40 6.82 -16.31
N TRP A 267 17.78 7.93 -16.69
CA TRP A 267 18.37 8.86 -17.68
C TRP A 267 19.56 9.64 -17.15
N ILE A 268 19.67 9.80 -15.84
CA ILE A 268 20.82 10.48 -15.20
C ILE A 268 22.02 9.53 -15.14
N GLY A 269 21.82 8.31 -14.65
CA GLY A 269 22.89 7.32 -14.59
C GLY A 269 22.48 6.05 -13.83
N THR A 270 23.24 4.97 -14.05
CA THR A 270 22.99 3.66 -13.42
C THR A 270 23.34 3.66 -11.93
N THR A 271 24.39 4.37 -11.53
CA THR A 271 24.80 4.50 -10.12
C THR A 271 23.77 5.31 -9.33
N GLU A 272 23.27 6.39 -9.93
CA GLU A 272 22.21 7.25 -9.38
C GLU A 272 20.90 6.48 -9.25
N LEU A 273 20.57 5.64 -10.24
CA LEU A 273 19.39 4.75 -10.19
C LEU A 273 19.50 3.73 -9.05
N ALA A 274 20.69 3.17 -8.82
CA ALA A 274 20.91 2.25 -7.70
C ALA A 274 20.74 2.96 -6.35
N ALA A 275 21.34 4.15 -6.19
CA ALA A 275 21.18 4.98 -4.99
C ALA A 275 19.70 5.38 -4.75
N HIS A 276 18.97 5.71 -5.82
CA HIS A 276 17.55 6.03 -5.79
C HIS A 276 16.72 4.83 -5.33
N GLY A 277 17.00 3.64 -5.86
CA GLY A 277 16.31 2.40 -5.45
C GLY A 277 16.49 2.13 -3.95
N ILE A 278 17.70 2.23 -3.43
CA ILE A 278 17.99 2.05 -1.99
C ILE A 278 17.23 3.09 -1.16
N ALA A 279 17.31 4.38 -1.56
CA ALA A 279 16.59 5.45 -0.85
C ALA A 279 15.08 5.24 -0.86
N LEU A 280 14.50 4.76 -1.97
CA LEU A 280 13.07 4.42 -2.06
C LEU A 280 12.69 3.26 -1.14
N GLU A 281 13.47 2.18 -1.05
CA GLU A 281 13.19 1.04 -0.18
C GLU A 281 13.20 1.45 1.30
N ILE A 282 14.20 2.25 1.72
CA ILE A 282 14.28 2.78 3.08
C ILE A 282 13.07 3.69 3.38
N THR A 283 12.72 4.55 2.43
CA THR A 283 11.59 5.48 2.56
C THR A 283 10.26 4.72 2.58
N ALA A 284 10.10 3.67 1.76
CA ALA A 284 8.90 2.84 1.71
C ALA A 284 8.65 2.11 3.03
N LEU A 285 9.70 1.60 3.69
CA LEU A 285 9.55 0.97 5.01
C LEU A 285 9.02 1.97 6.06
N ALA A 286 9.55 3.20 6.08
CA ALA A 286 9.05 4.26 6.95
C ALA A 286 7.61 4.67 6.59
N PHE A 287 7.26 4.69 5.31
CA PHE A 287 5.91 4.98 4.81
C PHE A 287 4.86 3.97 5.31
N MET A 288 5.22 2.69 5.50
CA MET A 288 4.29 1.68 6.05
C MET A 288 3.73 2.08 7.42
N VAL A 289 4.47 2.84 8.21
CA VAL A 289 4.00 3.36 9.51
C VAL A 289 2.88 4.39 9.28
N HIS A 290 3.07 5.31 8.34
CA HIS A 290 2.06 6.32 8.01
C HIS A 290 0.79 5.70 7.42
N VAL A 291 0.92 4.66 6.58
CA VAL A 291 -0.22 3.90 6.04
C VAL A 291 -1.02 3.23 7.17
N GLY A 292 -0.34 2.60 8.13
CA GLY A 292 -1.01 1.98 9.28
C GLY A 292 -1.76 2.98 10.15
N LEU A 293 -1.16 4.14 10.44
CA LEU A 293 -1.81 5.24 11.16
C LEU A 293 -2.98 5.83 10.37
N SER A 294 -2.81 6.04 9.07
CA SER A 294 -3.86 6.53 8.16
C SER A 294 -5.08 5.59 8.15
N ASN A 295 -4.86 4.27 8.12
CA ASN A 295 -5.95 3.31 8.21
C ASN A 295 -6.68 3.37 9.55
N ALA A 296 -5.96 3.53 10.67
CA ALA A 296 -6.57 3.71 11.98
C ALA A 296 -7.43 4.99 12.04
N VAL A 297 -6.92 6.08 11.47
CA VAL A 297 -7.65 7.37 11.37
C VAL A 297 -8.86 7.25 10.44
N THR A 298 -8.76 6.48 9.34
CA THR A 298 -9.88 6.19 8.44
C THR A 298 -11.02 5.47 9.18
N VAL A 299 -10.69 4.47 10.01
CA VAL A 299 -11.69 3.76 10.82
C VAL A 299 -12.36 4.70 11.82
N ARG A 300 -11.57 5.42 12.60
CA ARG A 300 -12.09 6.34 13.64
C ARG A 300 -12.86 7.51 13.03
N GLY A 301 -12.34 8.04 11.91
CA GLY A 301 -13.02 9.08 11.13
C GLY A 301 -14.37 8.60 10.58
N GLY A 302 -14.41 7.37 10.05
CA GLY A 302 -15.64 6.74 9.58
C GLY A 302 -16.67 6.53 10.69
N GLN A 303 -16.23 6.10 11.89
CA GLN A 303 -17.09 5.96 13.07
C GLN A 303 -17.66 7.31 13.51
N ALA A 304 -16.83 8.33 13.67
CA ALA A 304 -17.26 9.67 14.08
C ALA A 304 -18.18 10.30 13.02
N TYR A 305 -17.89 10.12 11.74
CA TYR A 305 -18.71 10.58 10.64
C TYR A 305 -20.08 9.89 10.64
N GLY A 306 -20.13 8.58 10.82
CA GLY A 306 -21.37 7.81 10.91
C GLY A 306 -22.25 8.20 12.10
N ALA A 307 -21.62 8.48 13.24
CA ALA A 307 -22.30 8.96 14.46
C ALA A 307 -22.66 10.45 14.43
N ALA A 308 -22.29 11.20 13.36
CA ALA A 308 -22.39 12.65 13.25
C ALA A 308 -21.68 13.40 14.40
N ASP A 309 -20.65 12.80 15.00
CA ASP A 309 -19.86 13.40 16.09
C ASP A 309 -18.67 14.19 15.50
N TRP A 310 -18.93 15.44 15.14
CA TRP A 310 -17.95 16.32 14.52
C TRP A 310 -16.83 16.73 15.47
N THR A 311 -17.10 16.73 16.78
CA THR A 311 -16.11 17.05 17.81
C THR A 311 -15.06 15.95 17.91
N SER A 312 -15.50 14.69 18.04
CA SER A 312 -14.60 13.53 18.02
C SER A 312 -13.86 13.40 16.70
N LEU A 313 -14.51 13.73 15.56
CA LEU A 313 -13.85 13.71 14.26
C LEU A 313 -12.70 14.73 14.20
N ARG A 314 -12.89 15.97 14.67
CA ARG A 314 -11.84 17.00 14.72
C ARG A 314 -10.70 16.63 15.66
N GLN A 315 -11.03 16.20 16.88
CA GLN A 315 -10.03 15.82 17.87
C GLN A 315 -9.24 14.60 17.42
N GLY A 316 -9.91 13.59 16.85
CA GLY A 316 -9.29 12.40 16.27
C GLY A 316 -8.38 12.74 15.09
N ALA A 317 -8.80 13.65 14.21
CA ALA A 317 -8.00 14.12 13.08
C ALA A 317 -6.74 14.84 13.54
N LEU A 318 -6.85 15.81 14.45
CA LEU A 318 -5.70 16.53 14.99
C LEU A 318 -4.72 15.58 15.69
N THR A 319 -5.25 14.62 16.44
CA THR A 319 -4.40 13.61 17.11
C THR A 319 -3.68 12.71 16.10
N GLY A 320 -4.39 12.24 15.07
CA GLY A 320 -3.79 11.43 14.01
C GLY A 320 -2.70 12.17 13.24
N ILE A 321 -2.95 13.44 12.90
CA ILE A 321 -1.97 14.33 12.26
C ILE A 321 -0.73 14.50 13.16
N ALA A 322 -0.92 14.76 14.46
CA ALA A 322 0.17 14.94 15.41
C ALA A 322 1.01 13.65 15.56
N LEU A 323 0.38 12.48 15.63
CA LEU A 323 1.07 11.19 15.68
C LEU A 323 1.87 10.93 14.40
N SER A 324 1.28 11.16 13.22
CA SER A 324 1.97 11.00 11.94
C SER A 324 3.13 11.97 11.81
N PHE A 325 2.96 13.22 12.21
CA PHE A 325 4.02 14.22 12.21
C PHE A 325 5.16 13.85 13.17
N GLY A 326 4.84 13.36 14.37
CA GLY A 326 5.84 12.88 15.32
C GLY A 326 6.66 11.71 14.77
N MET A 327 6.01 10.77 14.09
CA MET A 327 6.70 9.66 13.41
C MET A 327 7.56 10.14 12.23
N ALA A 328 7.06 11.11 11.45
CA ALA A 328 7.84 11.72 10.37
C ALA A 328 9.08 12.42 10.92
N MET A 329 8.98 13.15 12.02
CA MET A 329 10.13 13.80 12.69
C MET A 329 11.16 12.78 13.19
N LEU A 330 10.71 11.64 13.73
CA LEU A 330 11.60 10.55 14.12
C LEU A 330 12.36 10.00 12.90
N THR A 331 11.66 9.78 11.79
CA THR A 331 12.25 9.32 10.54
C THR A 331 13.22 10.34 9.95
N VAL A 332 12.86 11.63 9.99
CA VAL A 332 13.75 12.74 9.58
C VAL A 332 15.05 12.72 10.39
N CYS A 333 14.97 12.62 11.70
CA CYS A 333 16.16 12.49 12.55
C CYS A 333 17.02 11.28 12.16
N LEU A 334 16.39 10.13 11.92
CA LEU A 334 17.10 8.91 11.54
C LEU A 334 17.80 9.07 10.18
N PHE A 335 17.13 9.64 9.18
CA PHE A 335 17.68 9.84 7.83
C PHE A 335 18.83 10.86 7.81
N LEU A 336 18.81 11.87 8.68
CA LEU A 336 19.84 12.90 8.75
C LEU A 336 21.02 12.51 9.64
N LEU A 337 20.79 11.73 10.71
CA LEU A 337 21.83 11.40 11.69
C LEU A 337 22.56 10.09 11.37
N ALA A 338 21.93 9.17 10.65
CA ALA A 338 22.49 7.85 10.38
C ALA A 338 22.28 7.37 8.92
N PRO A 339 22.45 8.22 7.89
CA PRO A 339 22.15 7.83 6.52
C PRO A 339 23.03 6.68 6.03
N GLU A 340 24.31 6.70 6.33
CA GLU A 340 25.24 5.64 5.92
C GLU A 340 24.90 4.29 6.52
N ALA A 341 24.49 4.25 7.81
CA ALA A 341 24.10 3.03 8.49
C ALA A 341 22.83 2.40 7.88
N LEU A 342 21.94 3.23 7.30
CA LEU A 342 20.74 2.77 6.61
C LEU A 342 21.05 2.25 5.21
N ILE A 343 22.03 2.81 4.52
CA ILE A 343 22.43 2.44 3.15
C ILE A 343 23.32 1.19 3.14
N TRP A 344 24.23 1.09 4.11
CA TRP A 344 25.24 0.04 4.19
C TRP A 344 24.72 -1.41 4.00
N PRO A 345 23.59 -1.81 4.58
CA PRO A 345 23.07 -3.19 4.40
C PRO A 345 22.71 -3.57 2.96
N PHE A 346 22.59 -2.62 2.06
CA PHE A 346 22.24 -2.82 0.66
C PHE A 346 23.47 -2.92 -0.27
N LEU A 347 24.67 -2.67 0.26
CA LEU A 347 25.89 -2.55 -0.54
C LEU A 347 26.79 -3.78 -0.39
N ASN A 348 27.50 -4.07 -1.48
CA ASN A 348 28.65 -4.97 -1.43
C ASN A 348 29.93 -4.13 -1.15
N PRO A 349 30.62 -4.38 -0.01
CA PRO A 349 31.83 -3.62 0.34
C PRO A 349 32.95 -3.67 -0.71
N ASP A 350 32.99 -4.74 -1.50
CA ASP A 350 34.04 -4.98 -2.51
C ASP A 350 33.74 -4.29 -3.85
N ASP A 351 32.55 -3.69 -4.02
CA ASP A 351 32.17 -2.99 -5.24
C ASP A 351 32.72 -1.55 -5.25
N PRO A 352 33.53 -1.17 -6.25
CA PRO A 352 34.05 0.19 -6.37
C PRO A 352 32.96 1.29 -6.44
N ALA A 353 31.75 0.96 -6.91
CA ALA A 353 30.63 1.88 -6.99
C ALA A 353 30.02 2.20 -5.62
N SER A 354 30.26 1.37 -4.59
CA SER A 354 29.67 1.51 -3.26
C SER A 354 29.94 2.86 -2.62
N ALA A 355 31.15 3.40 -2.76
CA ALA A 355 31.49 4.71 -2.23
C ALA A 355 30.64 5.84 -2.86
N THR A 356 30.46 5.80 -4.18
CA THR A 356 29.62 6.78 -4.89
C THR A 356 28.16 6.64 -4.54
N ILE A 357 27.66 5.40 -4.39
CA ILE A 357 26.27 5.11 -3.97
C ILE A 357 26.02 5.66 -2.57
N ILE A 358 26.97 5.54 -1.62
CA ILE A 358 26.85 6.11 -0.28
C ILE A 358 26.71 7.64 -0.34
N VAL A 359 27.57 8.31 -1.10
CA VAL A 359 27.54 9.78 -1.21
C VAL A 359 26.22 10.24 -1.81
N THR A 360 25.82 9.68 -2.95
CA THR A 360 24.56 10.01 -3.62
C THR A 360 23.37 9.63 -2.73
N GLY A 361 23.35 8.42 -2.17
CA GLY A 361 22.29 7.94 -1.31
C GLY A 361 22.10 8.77 -0.05
N THR A 362 23.18 9.26 0.56
CA THR A 362 23.12 10.18 1.71
C THR A 362 22.44 11.50 1.32
N ALA A 363 22.78 12.07 0.16
CA ALA A 363 22.12 13.27 -0.34
C ALA A 363 20.63 13.01 -0.64
N LEU A 364 20.30 11.84 -1.20
CA LEU A 364 18.91 11.45 -1.46
C LEU A 364 18.13 11.20 -0.17
N LEU A 365 18.74 10.63 0.87
CA LEU A 365 18.08 10.47 2.19
C LEU A 365 17.82 11.82 2.86
N ALA A 366 18.67 12.82 2.66
CA ALA A 366 18.38 14.18 3.13
C ALA A 366 17.15 14.76 2.42
N CYS A 367 16.99 14.52 1.10
CA CYS A 367 15.76 14.88 0.39
C CYS A 367 14.56 14.03 0.85
N ALA A 368 14.80 12.74 1.11
CA ALA A 368 13.79 11.82 1.64
C ALA A 368 13.26 12.24 3.02
N ALA A 369 14.05 12.93 3.82
CA ALA A 369 13.60 13.53 5.08
C ALA A 369 12.48 14.57 4.85
N LEU A 370 12.64 15.46 3.87
CA LEU A 370 11.59 16.41 3.46
C LEU A 370 10.41 15.69 2.81
N PHE A 371 10.71 14.73 1.95
CA PHE A 371 9.72 13.88 1.28
C PHE A 371 8.80 13.19 2.32
N GLN A 372 9.37 12.64 3.38
CA GLN A 372 8.64 11.91 4.41
C GLN A 372 7.63 12.78 5.17
N LEU A 373 7.95 14.08 5.36
CA LEU A 373 7.01 15.04 5.94
C LEU A 373 5.80 15.27 5.03
N ALA A 374 6.07 15.48 3.73
CA ALA A 374 5.01 15.70 2.74
C ALA A 374 4.15 14.44 2.54
N ASP A 375 4.79 13.29 2.42
CA ASP A 375 4.16 12.00 2.17
C ASP A 375 3.32 11.53 3.36
N GLY A 376 3.85 11.62 4.59
CA GLY A 376 3.11 11.31 5.80
C GLY A 376 1.86 12.18 5.96
N MET A 377 1.94 13.47 5.65
CA MET A 377 0.79 14.38 5.69
C MET A 377 -0.21 14.11 4.58
N GLN A 378 0.25 13.77 3.39
CA GLN A 378 -0.59 13.42 2.24
C GLN A 378 -1.40 12.15 2.51
N VAL A 379 -0.74 11.06 2.94
CA VAL A 379 -1.45 9.79 3.22
C VAL A 379 -2.40 9.93 4.41
N MET A 380 -2.06 10.76 5.40
CA MET A 380 -2.96 11.08 6.51
C MET A 380 -4.20 11.83 6.02
N ALA A 381 -4.04 12.83 5.15
CA ALA A 381 -5.15 13.58 4.56
C ALA A 381 -6.07 12.67 3.72
N LEU A 382 -5.50 11.75 2.93
CA LEU A 382 -6.26 10.75 2.18
C LEU A 382 -7.06 9.83 3.12
N GLY A 383 -6.48 9.40 4.23
CA GLY A 383 -7.18 8.59 5.24
C GLY A 383 -8.33 9.33 5.91
N LEU A 384 -8.13 10.59 6.27
CA LEU A 384 -9.19 11.44 6.84
C LEU A 384 -10.34 11.66 5.85
N LEU A 385 -10.03 11.97 4.59
CA LEU A 385 -11.02 12.16 3.52
C LEU A 385 -11.75 10.85 3.20
N ALA A 386 -11.05 9.73 3.19
CA ALA A 386 -11.67 8.42 3.06
C ALA A 386 -12.63 8.11 4.21
N GLY A 387 -12.27 8.45 5.46
CA GLY A 387 -13.10 8.31 6.65
C GLY A 387 -14.44 9.05 6.50
N VAL A 388 -14.45 10.24 5.94
CA VAL A 388 -15.68 11.00 5.65
C VAL A 388 -16.28 10.67 4.27
N GLN A 389 -15.84 9.58 3.64
CA GLN A 389 -16.32 9.05 2.36
C GLN A 389 -16.21 10.05 1.19
N ASP A 390 -15.18 10.90 1.21
CA ASP A 390 -14.83 11.79 0.10
C ASP A 390 -13.60 11.26 -0.64
N THR A 391 -13.78 10.74 -1.85
CA THR A 391 -12.68 10.11 -2.61
C THR A 391 -12.50 10.68 -4.01
N LYS A 392 -13.56 11.22 -4.63
CA LYS A 392 -13.49 11.73 -6.01
C LYS A 392 -12.65 12.99 -6.14
N VAL A 393 -12.91 13.98 -5.30
CA VAL A 393 -12.14 15.23 -5.32
C VAL A 393 -10.70 14.99 -4.89
N PRO A 394 -10.43 14.22 -3.81
CA PRO A 394 -9.08 13.79 -3.45
C PRO A 394 -8.31 13.11 -4.60
N MET A 395 -8.95 12.23 -5.36
CA MET A 395 -8.35 11.61 -6.54
C MET A 395 -7.86 12.65 -7.56
N VAL A 396 -8.70 13.64 -7.88
CA VAL A 396 -8.33 14.70 -8.84
C VAL A 396 -7.20 15.56 -8.30
N LEU A 397 -7.29 16.00 -7.03
CA LEU A 397 -6.25 16.82 -6.39
C LEU A 397 -4.91 16.10 -6.34
N ALA A 398 -4.91 14.83 -5.95
CA ALA A 398 -3.70 14.01 -5.91
C ALA A 398 -3.11 13.80 -7.31
N SER A 399 -3.94 13.41 -8.29
CA SER A 399 -3.47 13.17 -9.67
C SER A 399 -2.87 14.45 -10.30
N VAL A 400 -3.51 15.60 -10.10
CA VAL A 400 -2.99 16.90 -10.57
C VAL A 400 -1.66 17.22 -9.89
N SER A 401 -1.59 17.04 -8.57
CA SER A 401 -0.37 17.32 -7.80
C SER A 401 0.80 16.42 -8.22
N TYR A 402 0.54 15.15 -8.50
CA TYR A 402 1.59 14.21 -8.90
C TYR A 402 2.04 14.43 -10.34
N TRP A 403 1.09 14.48 -11.29
CA TRP A 403 1.40 14.41 -12.71
C TRP A 403 1.58 15.78 -13.38
N LEU A 404 0.84 16.81 -12.94
CA LEU A 404 0.94 18.15 -13.52
C LEU A 404 1.87 19.08 -12.74
N ILE A 405 2.23 18.75 -11.51
CA ILE A 405 3.14 19.55 -10.69
C ILE A 405 4.41 18.76 -10.36
N GLY A 406 4.28 17.56 -9.77
CA GLY A 406 5.42 16.77 -9.28
C GLY A 406 6.35 16.31 -10.39
N ILE A 407 5.84 15.66 -11.43
CA ILE A 407 6.66 15.18 -12.57
C ILE A 407 7.35 16.34 -13.30
N PRO A 408 6.64 17.43 -13.73
CA PRO A 408 7.31 18.55 -14.37
C PRO A 408 8.33 19.25 -13.47
N ALA A 409 8.06 19.40 -12.16
CA ALA A 409 9.02 19.94 -11.21
C ALA A 409 10.25 19.05 -11.07
N SER A 410 10.07 17.72 -10.98
CA SER A 410 11.17 16.76 -10.94
C SER A 410 12.06 16.87 -12.19
N TYR A 411 11.43 16.92 -13.36
CA TYR A 411 12.15 17.07 -14.63
C TYR A 411 12.90 18.41 -14.69
N ALA A 412 12.23 19.52 -14.37
CA ALA A 412 12.79 20.86 -14.44
C ALA A 412 14.00 21.04 -13.49
N LEU A 413 13.87 20.55 -12.26
CA LEU A 413 14.94 20.64 -11.28
C LEU A 413 16.11 19.70 -11.60
N ALA A 414 15.82 18.48 -12.08
CA ALA A 414 16.88 17.50 -12.37
C ALA A 414 17.70 17.85 -13.61
N PHE A 415 17.07 18.23 -14.71
CA PHE A 415 17.72 18.37 -16.02
C PHE A 415 18.02 19.84 -16.38
N PRO A 416 17.06 20.75 -16.66
CA PRO A 416 17.37 22.13 -17.04
C PRO A 416 18.11 22.91 -15.97
N MET A 417 17.79 22.69 -14.69
CA MET A 417 18.46 23.40 -13.57
C MET A 417 19.72 22.68 -13.08
N GLY A 418 20.00 21.46 -13.55
CA GLY A 418 21.24 20.76 -13.30
C GLY A 418 21.43 20.20 -11.89
N PHE A 419 20.36 20.10 -11.08
CA PHE A 419 20.47 19.52 -9.73
C PHE A 419 20.51 17.97 -9.73
N GLY A 420 20.35 17.33 -10.91
CA GLY A 420 20.46 15.87 -11.05
C GLY A 420 19.54 15.08 -10.12
N PRO A 421 20.06 14.05 -9.44
CA PRO A 421 19.27 13.17 -8.55
C PRO A 421 18.56 13.92 -7.43
N VAL A 422 19.22 14.91 -6.84
CA VAL A 422 18.66 15.76 -5.77
C VAL A 422 17.47 16.57 -6.30
N GLY A 423 17.62 17.16 -7.51
CA GLY A 423 16.56 17.91 -8.16
C GLY A 423 15.31 17.07 -8.41
N LEU A 424 15.51 15.82 -8.84
CA LEU A 424 14.40 14.86 -9.04
C LEU A 424 13.62 14.63 -7.75
N TRP A 425 14.29 14.35 -6.63
CA TRP A 425 13.65 14.15 -5.33
C TRP A 425 12.97 15.42 -4.80
N LEU A 426 13.58 16.60 -4.97
CA LEU A 426 12.95 17.87 -4.60
C LEU A 426 11.66 18.11 -5.39
N GLY A 427 11.61 17.73 -6.66
CA GLY A 427 10.38 17.79 -7.45
C GLY A 427 9.29 16.83 -6.94
N LEU A 428 9.66 15.62 -6.50
CA LEU A 428 8.72 14.72 -5.82
C LEU A 428 8.18 15.35 -4.53
N VAL A 429 9.05 15.97 -3.72
CA VAL A 429 8.62 16.69 -2.50
C VAL A 429 7.62 17.79 -2.86
N VAL A 430 7.84 18.58 -3.91
CA VAL A 430 6.91 19.63 -4.35
C VAL A 430 5.55 19.02 -4.72
N GLY A 431 5.54 17.93 -5.49
CA GLY A 431 4.29 17.25 -5.88
C GLY A 431 3.50 16.73 -4.68
N LEU A 432 4.16 16.03 -3.75
CA LEU A 432 3.50 15.49 -2.57
C LEU A 432 3.10 16.57 -1.56
N ALA A 433 3.91 17.61 -1.39
CA ALA A 433 3.56 18.76 -0.53
C ALA A 433 2.30 19.48 -1.05
N MET A 434 2.18 19.65 -2.38
CA MET A 434 1.00 20.23 -2.99
C MET A 434 -0.23 19.33 -2.78
N ALA A 435 -0.06 18.00 -2.93
CA ALA A 435 -1.12 17.04 -2.61
C ALA A 435 -1.51 17.14 -1.12
N ALA A 436 -0.55 17.11 -0.21
CA ALA A 436 -0.80 17.20 1.23
C ALA A 436 -1.57 18.48 1.60
N MET A 437 -1.13 19.63 1.09
CA MET A 437 -1.78 20.92 1.36
C MET A 437 -3.20 20.97 0.81
N SER A 438 -3.40 20.59 -0.45
CA SER A 438 -4.71 20.64 -1.10
C SER A 438 -5.72 19.65 -0.48
N LEU A 439 -5.27 18.43 -0.17
CA LEU A 439 -6.10 17.41 0.47
C LEU A 439 -6.44 17.79 1.91
N MET A 440 -5.47 18.30 2.68
CA MET A 440 -5.69 18.74 4.05
C MET A 440 -6.65 19.96 4.09
N ALA A 441 -6.45 20.93 3.22
CA ALA A 441 -7.37 22.06 3.07
C ALA A 441 -8.79 21.57 2.73
N ARG A 442 -8.92 20.61 1.80
CA ARG A 442 -10.20 19.99 1.44
C ARG A 442 -10.90 19.37 2.66
N PHE A 443 -10.15 18.63 3.49
CA PHE A 443 -10.72 18.00 4.69
C PHE A 443 -11.29 19.05 5.65
N TRP A 444 -10.50 20.06 6.01
CA TRP A 444 -10.90 21.07 6.98
C TRP A 444 -12.03 21.97 6.47
N LEU A 445 -12.05 22.29 5.17
CA LEU A 445 -13.13 23.10 4.57
C LEU A 445 -14.47 22.35 4.49
N ARG A 446 -14.43 21.01 4.49
CA ARG A 446 -15.63 20.17 4.42
C ARG A 446 -16.29 19.93 5.78
N LEU A 447 -15.55 20.08 6.86
CA LEU A 447 -16.11 19.91 8.20
C LEU A 447 -17.10 21.04 8.51
N PRO A 448 -18.28 20.75 9.11
CA PRO A 448 -19.18 21.77 9.59
C PRO A 448 -18.43 22.74 10.51
N LYS A 449 -18.71 24.03 10.34
CA LYS A 449 -18.20 25.04 11.29
C LYS A 449 -18.79 24.73 12.66
N ALA A 450 -17.95 24.75 13.70
CA ALA A 450 -18.36 24.51 15.08
C ALA A 450 -19.27 25.64 15.58
#